data_3aeeeae9e4f772d32c5c3958a630a9b2
#
_entry.id   3aeeeae9e4f772d32c5c3958a630a9b2
#
_cell.length_a   1.000
_cell.length_b   1.000
_cell.length_c   1.000
_cell.angle_alpha   90.00
_cell.angle_beta   90.00
_cell.angle_gamma   90.00
#
_symmetry.space_group_name_H-M   'P 1'
#
loop_
_entity.id
_entity.type
_entity.pdbx_description
1 polymer ?
#
loop_
_entity_poly.entity_id
_entity_poly.type
_entity_poly.pdbx_seq_one_letter_code
_entity_poly.pdbx_strand_id
1 'polypeptide(L)'
;TCVTPLDYASSGVYIHQNKVDSKQAELSVVTKVNSNKAEKDLSVKTSVFNAKGQLVGNCITRKASGKDETVEFINKLNIKQPVLWNGKKSPHLYRVFIEVMKGNTVIDTLSQYTGLRYYSVDAQKGFFLNGSPYKIKGVNRHQDRAGKGWAITNKEHNEDMELIKEIGANGIRLAHYPHSDFFYSLCDRCLLYTSDAAD
;
A
#
# COMPACT_ATOMS: atom_id res chain seq x y z
N THR A 1 -0.70 -8.52 21.88
CA THR A 1 -1.30 -8.87 20.58
C THR A 1 -1.41 -7.61 19.75
N CYS A 2 -0.80 -7.59 18.59
CA CYS A 2 -0.78 -6.43 17.68
C CYS A 2 -0.55 -6.87 16.23
N VAL A 3 -0.78 -6.00 15.27
CA VAL A 3 -0.28 -6.18 13.90
C VAL A 3 1.24 -6.35 13.98
N THR A 4 1.78 -7.32 13.22
CA THR A 4 3.23 -7.54 13.18
C THR A 4 3.92 -6.24 12.72
N PRO A 5 4.75 -5.61 13.57
CA PRO A 5 5.29 -4.28 13.29
C PRO A 5 6.33 -4.28 12.17
N LEU A 6 6.98 -5.43 11.97
CA LEU A 6 7.95 -5.64 10.91
C LEU A 6 7.81 -7.05 10.37
N ASP A 7 7.35 -7.17 9.13
CA ASP A 7 7.33 -8.41 8.35
C ASP A 7 8.13 -8.15 7.07
N TYR A 8 9.33 -8.70 6.96
CA TYR A 8 10.36 -8.31 6.01
C TYR A 8 10.69 -6.80 6.13
N ALA A 9 10.36 -5.99 5.13
CA ALA A 9 10.66 -4.57 5.10
C ALA A 9 9.41 -3.68 5.27
N SER A 10 8.27 -4.26 5.68
CA SER A 10 6.99 -3.54 5.82
C SER A 10 6.26 -3.91 7.10
N SER A 11 5.19 -3.20 7.41
CA SER A 11 4.23 -3.65 8.41
C SER A 11 3.53 -4.94 7.93
N GLY A 12 3.01 -5.74 8.86
CA GLY A 12 2.33 -7.00 8.53
C GLY A 12 0.97 -6.84 7.84
N VAL A 13 0.79 -5.83 6.99
CA VAL A 13 -0.44 -5.59 6.21
C VAL A 13 -0.10 -5.50 4.72
N TYR A 14 -0.76 -6.35 3.92
CA TYR A 14 -0.57 -6.42 2.47
C TYR A 14 -1.91 -6.24 1.77
N ILE A 15 -1.96 -5.32 0.82
CA ILE A 15 -3.17 -5.00 0.05
C ILE A 15 -2.98 -5.52 -1.38
N HIS A 16 -3.65 -6.64 -1.70
CA HIS A 16 -3.64 -7.23 -3.03
C HIS A 16 -4.87 -6.76 -3.82
N GLN A 17 -4.63 -6.24 -5.02
CA GLN A 17 -5.64 -5.86 -5.99
C GLN A 17 -5.85 -7.04 -6.95
N ASN A 18 -6.79 -7.96 -6.62
CA ASN A 18 -6.99 -9.20 -7.37
C ASN A 18 -7.60 -8.96 -8.75
N LYS A 19 -8.55 -8.01 -8.80
CA LYS A 19 -9.18 -7.56 -10.04
C LYS A 19 -9.59 -6.10 -9.87
N VAL A 20 -9.18 -5.27 -10.80
CA VAL A 20 -9.56 -3.85 -10.81
C VAL A 20 -9.97 -3.46 -12.22
N ASP A 21 -11.13 -2.84 -12.33
CA ASP A 21 -11.63 -2.22 -13.55
C ASP A 21 -12.52 -1.01 -13.19
N SER A 22 -13.16 -0.38 -14.17
CA SER A 22 -14.05 0.76 -13.94
C SER A 22 -15.36 0.41 -13.22
N LYS A 23 -15.71 -0.89 -13.14
CA LYS A 23 -16.97 -1.36 -12.55
C LYS A 23 -16.77 -1.83 -11.11
N GLN A 24 -15.61 -2.44 -10.82
CA GLN A 24 -15.33 -3.01 -9.53
C GLN A 24 -13.83 -3.10 -9.22
N ALA A 25 -13.51 -3.16 -7.93
CA ALA A 25 -12.19 -3.51 -7.42
C ALA A 25 -12.32 -4.59 -6.35
N GLU A 26 -11.80 -5.77 -6.65
CA GLU A 26 -11.72 -6.90 -5.72
C GLU A 26 -10.37 -6.86 -5.00
N LEU A 27 -10.42 -6.69 -3.69
CA LEU A 27 -9.24 -6.60 -2.84
C LEU A 27 -9.16 -7.78 -1.89
N SER A 28 -7.93 -8.24 -1.63
CA SER A 28 -7.61 -9.10 -0.50
C SER A 28 -6.63 -8.35 0.41
N VAL A 29 -7.04 -8.07 1.63
CA VAL A 29 -6.17 -7.45 2.63
C VAL A 29 -5.70 -8.53 3.59
N VAL A 30 -4.43 -8.84 3.54
CA VAL A 30 -3.78 -9.79 4.41
C VAL A 30 -3.20 -9.03 5.60
N THR A 31 -3.58 -9.43 6.81
CA THR A 31 -3.07 -8.83 8.05
C THR A 31 -2.45 -9.91 8.91
N LYS A 32 -1.17 -9.79 9.21
CA LYS A 32 -0.44 -10.67 10.12
C LYS A 32 -0.48 -10.09 11.52
N VAL A 33 -1.03 -10.84 12.46
CA VAL A 33 -1.18 -10.44 13.86
C VAL A 33 -0.34 -11.37 14.73
N ASN A 34 0.60 -10.78 15.46
CA ASN A 34 1.40 -11.50 16.46
C ASN A 34 0.70 -11.45 17.82
N SER A 35 0.58 -12.61 18.46
CA SER A 35 -0.01 -12.72 19.79
C SER A 35 0.94 -13.41 20.76
N ASN A 36 1.28 -12.74 21.85
CA ASN A 36 2.10 -13.28 22.94
C ASN A 36 1.30 -14.14 23.93
N LYS A 37 -0.01 -14.29 23.69
CA LYS A 37 -0.93 -15.09 24.50
C LYS A 37 -1.87 -15.86 23.58
N ALA A 38 -2.39 -17.00 24.04
CA ALA A 38 -3.47 -17.68 23.36
C ALA A 38 -4.77 -16.85 23.45
N GLU A 39 -5.38 -16.59 22.30
CA GLU A 39 -6.59 -15.79 22.16
C GLU A 39 -7.66 -16.59 21.41
N LYS A 40 -8.84 -16.77 22.02
CA LYS A 40 -9.93 -17.55 21.41
C LYS A 40 -10.82 -16.72 20.49
N ASP A 41 -10.94 -15.40 20.73
CA ASP A 41 -11.82 -14.48 20.00
C ASP A 41 -11.04 -13.27 19.48
N LEU A 42 -10.10 -13.56 18.60
CA LEU A 42 -9.33 -12.54 17.89
C LEU A 42 -9.98 -12.26 16.54
N SER A 43 -10.20 -10.99 16.23
CA SER A 43 -10.73 -10.61 14.92
C SER A 43 -9.98 -9.43 14.32
N VAL A 44 -9.95 -9.39 12.99
CA VAL A 44 -9.43 -8.27 12.23
C VAL A 44 -10.55 -7.71 11.37
N LYS A 45 -10.87 -6.44 11.58
CA LYS A 45 -11.81 -5.69 10.75
C LYS A 45 -11.02 -4.77 9.82
N THR A 46 -11.31 -4.87 8.54
CA THR A 46 -10.77 -3.99 7.51
C THR A 46 -11.88 -3.09 7.00
N SER A 47 -11.66 -1.79 7.02
CA SER A 47 -12.57 -0.76 6.51
C SER A 47 -11.86 0.07 5.44
N VAL A 48 -12.51 0.28 4.30
CA VAL A 48 -11.96 1.08 3.19
C VAL A 48 -12.79 2.35 3.03
N PHE A 49 -12.10 3.48 3.06
CA PHE A 49 -12.69 4.81 2.91
C PHE A 49 -12.19 5.48 1.63
N ASN A 50 -13.07 6.18 0.93
CA ASN A 50 -12.69 7.00 -0.21
C ASN A 50 -12.02 8.32 0.24
N ALA A 51 -11.58 9.15 -0.71
CA ALA A 51 -10.92 10.43 -0.42
C ALA A 51 -11.82 11.44 0.32
N LYS A 52 -13.14 11.25 0.33
CA LYS A 52 -14.11 12.06 1.10
C LYS A 52 -14.36 11.51 2.51
N GLY A 53 -13.67 10.43 2.91
CA GLY A 53 -13.86 9.78 4.20
C GLY A 53 -15.12 8.91 4.29
N GLN A 54 -15.79 8.61 3.19
CA GLN A 54 -16.97 7.77 3.17
C GLN A 54 -16.54 6.29 3.13
N LEU A 55 -17.19 5.45 3.93
CA LEU A 55 -16.98 3.99 3.94
C LEU A 55 -17.50 3.40 2.63
N VAL A 56 -16.63 2.72 1.89
CA VAL A 56 -16.96 2.09 0.60
C VAL A 56 -16.86 0.56 0.62
N GLY A 57 -16.31 -0.01 1.67
CA GLY A 57 -16.27 -1.45 1.90
C GLY A 57 -15.74 -1.80 3.26
N ASN A 58 -16.22 -2.90 3.83
CA ASN A 58 -15.68 -3.47 5.06
C ASN A 58 -15.78 -4.99 5.06
N CYS A 59 -14.93 -5.61 5.86
CA CYS A 59 -14.95 -7.05 6.11
C CYS A 59 -14.36 -7.32 7.49
N ILE A 60 -14.83 -8.36 8.16
CA ILE A 60 -14.29 -8.83 9.43
C ILE A 60 -14.02 -10.33 9.34
N THR A 61 -12.81 -10.73 9.76
CA THR A 61 -12.42 -12.14 9.86
C THR A 61 -12.07 -12.46 11.30
N ARG A 62 -12.49 -13.65 11.79
CA ARG A 62 -12.21 -14.14 13.14
C ARG A 62 -11.38 -15.39 13.09
N LYS A 63 -10.40 -15.50 13.99
CA LYS A 63 -9.58 -16.69 14.21
C LYS A 63 -9.14 -16.76 15.66
N ALA A 64 -8.86 -17.96 16.14
CA ALA A 64 -8.09 -18.14 17.38
C ALA A 64 -6.58 -18.01 17.06
N SER A 65 -5.80 -17.64 18.07
CA SER A 65 -4.33 -17.72 18.03
C SER A 65 -3.80 -18.53 19.20
N GLY A 66 -2.69 -19.20 18.98
CA GLY A 66 -1.85 -19.79 20.02
C GLY A 66 -1.03 -18.73 20.76
N LYS A 67 -0.29 -19.17 21.77
CA LYS A 67 0.71 -18.34 22.43
C LYS A 67 1.93 -18.19 21.52
N ASP A 68 2.47 -16.99 21.44
CA ASP A 68 3.65 -16.63 20.62
C ASP A 68 3.48 -17.02 19.14
N GLU A 69 2.25 -16.92 18.63
CA GLU A 69 1.88 -17.27 17.27
C GLU A 69 1.62 -16.02 16.44
N THR A 70 2.03 -16.04 15.17
CA THR A 70 1.60 -15.07 14.15
C THR A 70 0.50 -15.69 13.31
N VAL A 71 -0.69 -15.09 13.38
CA VAL A 71 -1.88 -15.54 12.66
C VAL A 71 -2.16 -14.60 11.51
N GLU A 72 -2.42 -15.16 10.33
CA GLU A 72 -2.77 -14.43 9.14
C GLU A 72 -4.29 -14.33 8.99
N PHE A 73 -4.80 -13.10 8.82
CA PHE A 73 -6.20 -12.79 8.53
C PHE A 73 -6.31 -12.29 7.10
N ILE A 74 -7.23 -12.85 6.33
CA ILE A 74 -7.47 -12.45 4.95
C ILE A 74 -8.88 -11.88 4.84
N ASN A 75 -8.98 -10.57 4.65
CA ASN A 75 -10.24 -9.86 4.46
C ASN A 75 -10.44 -9.57 2.97
N LYS A 76 -11.50 -10.13 2.39
CA LYS A 76 -11.87 -9.91 0.98
C LYS A 76 -12.94 -8.84 0.90
N LEU A 77 -12.74 -7.87 0.02
CA LEU A 77 -13.62 -6.73 -0.19
C LEU A 77 -13.88 -6.51 -1.67
N ASN A 78 -15.05 -5.98 -1.99
CA ASN A 78 -15.39 -5.53 -3.33
C ASN A 78 -15.90 -4.08 -3.28
N ILE A 79 -15.20 -3.19 -3.98
CA ILE A 79 -15.56 -1.78 -4.11
C ILE A 79 -16.23 -1.60 -5.46
N LYS A 80 -17.49 -1.16 -5.46
CA LYS A 80 -18.25 -0.92 -6.68
C LYS A 80 -17.92 0.45 -7.25
N GLN A 81 -17.80 0.53 -8.59
CA GLN A 81 -17.51 1.76 -9.35
C GLN A 81 -16.34 2.56 -8.73
N PRO A 82 -15.16 1.95 -8.59
CA PRO A 82 -14.03 2.62 -7.95
C PRO A 82 -13.57 3.81 -8.80
N VAL A 83 -13.14 4.87 -8.11
CA VAL A 83 -12.37 5.93 -8.74
C VAL A 83 -10.93 5.43 -8.86
N LEU A 84 -10.46 5.25 -10.08
CA LEU A 84 -9.13 4.70 -10.33
C LEU A 84 -8.05 5.75 -10.15
N TRP A 85 -6.94 5.35 -9.53
CA TRP A 85 -5.73 6.13 -9.48
C TRP A 85 -5.09 6.18 -10.88
N ASN A 86 -4.86 7.37 -11.41
CA ASN A 86 -4.32 7.56 -12.75
C ASN A 86 -3.15 8.56 -12.76
N GLY A 87 -2.19 8.35 -11.87
CA GLY A 87 -1.04 9.23 -11.71
C GLY A 87 -1.46 10.69 -11.49
N LYS A 88 -0.72 11.62 -12.08
CA LYS A 88 -0.97 13.07 -11.93
C LYS A 88 -2.34 13.53 -12.42
N LYS A 89 -3.04 12.74 -13.25
CA LYS A 89 -4.36 13.11 -13.79
C LYS A 89 -5.51 12.87 -12.81
N SER A 90 -5.42 11.83 -12.00
CA SER A 90 -6.44 11.49 -11.00
C SER A 90 -5.77 10.75 -9.81
N PRO A 91 -5.36 11.51 -8.79
CA PRO A 91 -4.58 11.02 -7.65
C PRO A 91 -5.43 10.38 -6.56
N HIS A 92 -6.51 9.71 -6.90
CA HIS A 92 -7.46 9.21 -5.93
C HIS A 92 -6.85 8.08 -5.10
N LEU A 93 -6.73 8.30 -3.79
CA LEU A 93 -6.30 7.31 -2.82
C LEU A 93 -7.47 6.90 -1.92
N TYR A 94 -7.52 5.60 -1.65
CA TYR A 94 -8.37 5.00 -0.63
C TYR A 94 -7.56 4.81 0.64
N ARG A 95 -8.19 5.05 1.80
CA ARG A 95 -7.61 4.73 3.09
C ARG A 95 -8.14 3.37 3.54
N VAL A 96 -7.22 2.42 3.72
CA VAL A 96 -7.50 1.10 4.29
C VAL A 96 -7.18 1.18 5.77
N PHE A 97 -8.19 0.99 6.62
CA PHE A 97 -8.09 1.06 8.07
C PHE A 97 -8.30 -0.33 8.66
N ILE A 98 -7.34 -0.77 9.45
CA ILE A 98 -7.29 -2.08 10.08
C ILE A 98 -7.52 -1.90 11.57
N GLU A 99 -8.46 -2.68 12.12
CA GLU A 99 -8.71 -2.79 13.55
C GLU A 99 -8.49 -4.24 13.99
N VAL A 100 -7.55 -4.47 14.90
CA VAL A 100 -7.39 -5.76 15.58
C VAL A 100 -8.26 -5.71 16.84
N MET A 101 -9.11 -6.69 17.00
CA MET A 101 -10.12 -6.72 18.08
C MET A 101 -10.02 -8.01 18.88
N LYS A 102 -10.26 -7.88 20.18
CA LYS A 102 -10.52 -9.00 21.10
C LYS A 102 -11.94 -8.88 21.62
N GLY A 103 -12.81 -9.81 21.18
CA GLY A 103 -14.25 -9.61 21.36
C GLY A 103 -14.70 -8.29 20.72
N ASN A 104 -15.28 -7.40 21.51
CA ASN A 104 -15.73 -6.08 21.05
C ASN A 104 -14.72 -4.94 21.30
N THR A 105 -13.54 -5.24 21.85
CA THR A 105 -12.54 -4.23 22.19
C THR A 105 -11.49 -4.14 21.11
N VAL A 106 -11.26 -2.94 20.55
CA VAL A 106 -10.15 -2.66 19.66
C VAL A 106 -8.86 -2.59 20.48
N ILE A 107 -7.87 -3.39 20.11
CA ILE A 107 -6.59 -3.52 20.83
C ILE A 107 -5.40 -3.00 20.02
N ASP A 108 -5.54 -2.89 18.70
CA ASP A 108 -4.55 -2.29 17.83
C ASP A 108 -5.17 -1.75 16.55
N THR A 109 -4.55 -0.73 15.94
CA THR A 109 -5.02 -0.13 14.69
C THR A 109 -3.86 0.22 13.76
N LEU A 110 -4.10 0.08 12.45
CA LEU A 110 -3.15 0.51 11.42
C LEU A 110 -3.92 1.14 10.25
N SER A 111 -3.31 2.10 9.59
CA SER A 111 -3.89 2.76 8.42
C SER A 111 -2.88 2.87 7.30
N GLN A 112 -3.29 2.45 6.10
CA GLN A 112 -2.49 2.58 4.88
C GLN A 112 -3.33 3.23 3.77
N TYR A 113 -2.66 3.87 2.81
CA TYR A 113 -3.30 4.39 1.60
C TYR A 113 -2.99 3.50 0.42
N THR A 114 -3.93 3.39 -0.51
CA THR A 114 -3.74 2.65 -1.77
C THR A 114 -4.48 3.32 -2.91
N GLY A 115 -3.85 3.37 -4.08
CA GLY A 115 -4.50 3.79 -5.33
C GLY A 115 -4.96 2.57 -6.12
N LEU A 116 -6.24 2.47 -6.40
CA LEU A 116 -6.79 1.35 -7.18
C LEU A 116 -6.47 1.54 -8.65
N ARG A 117 -5.73 0.61 -9.24
CA ARG A 117 -5.28 0.68 -10.64
C ARG A 117 -5.02 -0.70 -11.20
N TYR A 118 -5.05 -0.79 -12.51
CA TYR A 118 -4.53 -1.94 -13.25
C TYR A 118 -3.60 -1.45 -14.36
N TYR A 119 -2.71 -2.32 -14.80
CA TYR A 119 -1.78 -2.02 -15.87
C TYR A 119 -1.63 -3.21 -16.81
N SER A 120 -1.17 -2.93 -18.01
CA SER A 120 -0.74 -3.94 -18.96
C SER A 120 0.46 -3.43 -19.75
N VAL A 121 1.24 -4.37 -20.28
CA VAL A 121 2.39 -4.09 -21.14
C VAL A 121 2.17 -4.80 -22.46
N ASP A 122 2.28 -4.05 -23.55
CA ASP A 122 2.27 -4.56 -24.91
C ASP A 122 3.65 -4.36 -25.53
N ALA A 123 4.21 -5.40 -26.11
CA ALA A 123 5.59 -5.35 -26.65
C ALA A 123 5.80 -4.29 -27.76
N GLN A 124 4.73 -3.93 -28.47
CA GLN A 124 4.79 -2.95 -29.58
C GLN A 124 4.23 -1.58 -29.17
N LYS A 125 3.22 -1.55 -28.29
CA LYS A 125 2.50 -0.33 -27.93
C LYS A 125 2.94 0.24 -26.58
N GLY A 126 3.74 -0.51 -25.79
CA GLY A 126 4.29 -0.08 -24.52
C GLY A 126 3.35 -0.27 -23.32
N PHE A 127 3.47 0.63 -22.35
CA PHE A 127 2.79 0.54 -21.08
C PHE A 127 1.42 1.22 -21.10
N PHE A 128 0.42 0.55 -20.52
CA PHE A 128 -0.94 1.06 -20.37
C PHE A 128 -1.31 1.11 -18.90
N LEU A 129 -1.86 2.23 -18.45
CA LEU A 129 -2.43 2.42 -17.13
C LEU A 129 -3.95 2.58 -17.25
N ASN A 130 -4.70 1.74 -16.55
CA ASN A 130 -6.17 1.71 -16.61
C ASN A 130 -6.72 1.63 -18.05
N GLY A 131 -6.05 0.83 -18.89
CA GLY A 131 -6.42 0.63 -20.30
C GLY A 131 -6.05 1.77 -21.26
N SER A 132 -5.41 2.84 -20.79
CA SER A 132 -4.97 3.96 -21.62
C SER A 132 -3.44 3.96 -21.77
N PRO A 133 -2.89 4.30 -22.97
CA PRO A 133 -1.46 4.45 -23.14
C PRO A 133 -0.88 5.44 -22.14
N TYR A 134 0.19 5.05 -21.46
CA TYR A 134 0.83 5.86 -20.43
C TYR A 134 2.34 5.90 -20.65
N LYS A 135 2.86 7.06 -21.03
CA LYS A 135 4.29 7.25 -21.24
C LYS A 135 4.98 7.45 -19.88
N ILE A 136 5.76 6.47 -19.46
CA ILE A 136 6.57 6.58 -18.23
C ILE A 136 7.79 7.48 -18.55
N LYS A 137 7.95 8.52 -17.73
CA LYS A 137 9.14 9.36 -17.64
C LYS A 137 9.75 9.10 -16.29
N GLY A 138 10.60 8.08 -16.22
CA GLY A 138 11.13 7.56 -14.98
C GLY A 138 12.51 8.07 -14.65
N VAL A 139 12.85 8.03 -13.36
CA VAL A 139 14.18 8.23 -12.81
C VAL A 139 14.56 7.04 -11.94
N ASN A 140 15.87 6.78 -11.81
CA ASN A 140 16.38 5.86 -10.81
C ASN A 140 16.68 6.64 -9.52
N ARG A 141 16.40 6.03 -8.38
CA ARG A 141 16.72 6.59 -7.07
C ARG A 141 17.36 5.54 -6.18
N HIS A 142 18.48 5.91 -5.55
CA HIS A 142 19.06 5.21 -4.41
C HIS A 142 18.65 5.89 -3.10
N GLN A 143 18.50 5.11 -2.02
CA GLN A 143 18.19 5.65 -0.69
C GLN A 143 19.49 6.00 0.04
N ASP A 144 20.20 7.00 -0.47
CA ASP A 144 21.44 7.46 0.13
C ASP A 144 21.65 8.97 -0.01
N ARG A 145 22.55 9.52 0.77
CA ARG A 145 22.95 10.93 0.71
C ARG A 145 24.44 11.07 1.06
N ALA A 146 25.12 11.98 0.37
CA ALA A 146 26.50 12.32 0.69
C ALA A 146 26.66 12.73 2.17
N GLY A 147 27.63 12.11 2.84
CA GLY A 147 27.91 12.34 4.25
C GLY A 147 26.96 11.63 5.24
N LYS A 148 25.90 10.97 4.78
CA LYS A 148 24.94 10.24 5.61
C LYS A 148 24.79 8.76 5.22
N GLY A 149 25.20 8.38 4.01
CA GLY A 149 24.91 7.06 3.48
C GLY A 149 23.41 6.78 3.53
N TRP A 150 23.01 5.63 4.05
CA TRP A 150 21.61 5.22 4.15
C TRP A 150 20.86 5.81 5.37
N ALA A 151 21.56 6.50 6.29
CA ALA A 151 20.98 7.11 7.49
C ALA A 151 20.27 8.43 7.16
N ILE A 152 19.35 8.38 6.17
CA ILE A 152 18.54 9.52 5.76
C ILE A 152 17.20 9.55 6.51
N THR A 153 16.63 10.73 6.66
CA THR A 153 15.38 10.97 7.39
C THR A 153 14.25 11.35 6.42
N ASN A 154 13.05 11.52 6.96
CA ASN A 154 11.90 11.99 6.18
C ASN A 154 12.17 13.33 5.47
N LYS A 155 13.10 14.15 6.00
CA LYS A 155 13.48 15.41 5.38
C LYS A 155 14.14 15.17 4.01
N GLU A 156 15.16 14.31 3.96
CA GLU A 156 15.87 14.01 2.73
C GLU A 156 14.97 13.29 1.72
N HIS A 157 14.07 12.42 2.21
CA HIS A 157 13.07 11.80 1.35
C HIS A 157 12.14 12.83 0.67
N ASN A 158 11.70 13.86 1.42
CA ASN A 158 10.88 14.93 0.85
C ASN A 158 11.67 15.78 -0.15
N GLU A 159 12.94 16.12 0.15
CA GLU A 159 13.81 16.87 -0.76
C GLU A 159 13.98 16.14 -2.09
N ASP A 160 14.28 14.83 -2.05
CA ASP A 160 14.40 14.00 -3.26
C ASP A 160 13.09 13.99 -4.06
N MET A 161 11.96 13.86 -3.37
CA MET A 161 10.65 13.85 -4.01
C MET A 161 10.34 15.17 -4.71
N GLU A 162 10.66 16.32 -4.11
CA GLU A 162 10.47 17.63 -4.73
C GLU A 162 11.32 17.77 -6.00
N LEU A 163 12.60 17.37 -5.96
CA LEU A 163 13.46 17.36 -7.14
C LEU A 163 12.92 16.47 -8.27
N ILE A 164 12.43 15.28 -7.93
CA ILE A 164 11.83 14.34 -8.88
C ILE A 164 10.55 14.93 -9.52
N LYS A 165 9.77 15.67 -8.74
CA LYS A 165 8.58 16.38 -9.26
C LYS A 165 8.97 17.54 -10.17
N GLU A 166 9.99 18.31 -9.81
CA GLU A 166 10.49 19.46 -10.55
C GLU A 166 10.92 19.09 -11.96
N ILE A 167 11.66 17.99 -12.14
CA ILE A 167 12.06 17.50 -13.46
C ILE A 167 10.90 16.87 -14.26
N GLY A 168 9.70 16.82 -13.71
CA GLY A 168 8.49 16.34 -14.37
C GLY A 168 8.37 14.81 -14.48
N ALA A 169 9.14 14.05 -13.71
CA ALA A 169 9.04 12.60 -13.70
C ALA A 169 7.65 12.13 -13.24
N ASN A 170 7.21 10.99 -13.76
CA ASN A 170 5.96 10.32 -13.38
C ASN A 170 6.17 8.85 -13.02
N GLY A 171 7.42 8.42 -12.90
CA GLY A 171 7.81 7.08 -12.46
C GLY A 171 9.16 7.12 -11.77
N ILE A 172 9.36 6.22 -10.80
CA ILE A 172 10.62 6.04 -10.09
C ILE A 172 10.96 4.57 -10.06
N ARG A 173 12.18 4.22 -10.44
CA ARG A 173 12.77 2.93 -10.16
C ARG A 173 13.57 3.03 -8.86
N LEU A 174 13.12 2.31 -7.86
CA LEU A 174 13.80 2.22 -6.57
C LEU A 174 14.92 1.18 -6.68
N ALA A 175 16.16 1.64 -6.76
CA ALA A 175 17.31 0.82 -7.07
C ALA A 175 18.08 0.48 -5.81
N HIS A 176 18.41 -0.74 -5.52
CA HIS A 176 17.99 -2.06 -6.01
C HIS A 176 17.57 -2.90 -4.78
N TYR A 177 16.92 -2.29 -3.81
CA TYR A 177 16.56 -2.80 -2.49
C TYR A 177 15.25 -2.14 -2.02
N PRO A 178 14.54 -2.73 -1.04
CA PRO A 178 13.39 -2.09 -0.42
C PRO A 178 13.79 -0.75 0.20
N HIS A 179 13.02 0.30 -0.14
CA HIS A 179 13.20 1.62 0.43
C HIS A 179 12.32 1.80 1.66
N SER A 180 12.42 2.94 2.34
CA SER A 180 11.57 3.30 3.46
C SER A 180 10.10 3.35 3.07
N ASP A 181 9.21 2.80 3.91
CA ASP A 181 7.74 2.89 3.77
C ASP A 181 7.26 4.33 3.62
N PHE A 182 7.97 5.27 4.26
CA PHE A 182 7.70 6.68 4.11
C PHE A 182 7.86 7.14 2.65
N PHE A 183 8.90 6.65 1.95
CA PHE A 183 9.12 7.03 0.56
C PHE A 183 8.08 6.41 -0.39
N TYR A 184 7.66 5.17 -0.16
CA TYR A 184 6.53 4.57 -0.89
C TYR A 184 5.24 5.39 -0.69
N SER A 185 4.97 5.81 0.55
CA SER A 185 3.83 6.69 0.85
C SER A 185 3.91 8.06 0.16
N LEU A 186 5.13 8.60 -0.03
CA LEU A 186 5.37 9.81 -0.82
C LEU A 186 5.05 9.56 -2.30
N CYS A 187 5.50 8.43 -2.86
CA CYS A 187 5.21 8.08 -4.24
C CYS A 187 3.71 8.01 -4.51
N ASP A 188 2.94 7.35 -3.64
CA ASP A 188 1.48 7.28 -3.76
C ASP A 188 0.83 8.67 -3.71
N ARG A 189 1.26 9.53 -2.78
CA ARG A 189 0.75 10.90 -2.63
C ARG A 189 1.20 11.85 -3.75
N CYS A 190 2.43 11.71 -4.21
CA CYS A 190 3.01 12.52 -5.28
C CYS A 190 2.75 11.96 -6.67
N LEU A 191 1.98 10.84 -6.76
CA LEU A 191 1.40 10.35 -8.01
C LEU A 191 2.43 9.77 -8.97
N LEU A 192 3.50 9.23 -8.41
CA LEU A 192 4.58 8.60 -9.15
C LEU A 192 4.36 7.09 -9.19
N TYR A 193 4.46 6.53 -10.40
CA TYR A 193 4.48 5.09 -10.55
C TYR A 193 5.81 4.56 -10.02
N THR A 194 5.75 3.61 -9.08
CA THR A 194 6.94 2.94 -8.58
C THR A 194 7.01 1.53 -9.15
N SER A 195 8.14 1.15 -9.68
CA SER A 195 8.49 -0.23 -9.91
C SER A 195 9.53 -0.64 -8.89
N ASP A 196 9.30 -1.72 -8.20
CA ASP A 196 10.35 -2.44 -7.52
C ASP A 196 11.11 -3.22 -8.60
N ALA A 197 12.40 -3.05 -8.62
CA ALA A 197 13.26 -3.82 -9.50
C ALA A 197 13.84 -4.98 -8.69
N ALA A 198 12.98 -5.81 -8.18
CA ALA A 198 13.35 -7.15 -7.78
C ALA A 198 13.24 -8.04 -9.01
N ASP A 199 14.35 -8.28 -9.67
CA ASP A 199 14.58 -9.45 -10.53
C ASP A 199 15.02 -10.61 -9.65
#